data_fd0ab462f48bce278b3d4df23ab358a3
#
_entry.id   fd0ab462f48bce278b3d4df23ab358a3
#
_cell.length_a   1.000
_cell.length_b   1.000
_cell.length_c   1.000
_cell.angle_alpha   90.00
_cell.angle_beta   90.00
_cell.angle_gamma   90.00
#
_symmetry.space_group_name_H-M   'P 1'
#
loop_
_entity.id
_entity.type
_entity.pdbx_description
1 polymer ?
#
loop_
_entity_poly.entity_id
_entity_poly.type
_entity_poly.pdbx_seq_one_letter_code
_entity_poly.pdbx_strand_id
1 'polypeptide(L)'
;LNTDGRRLDLTEKFEVWYEDKFPIKEELFQGIEEGLTFTIEQYGHYNAAVDNLLENIEDRYDCNCDAHIFGNAKPNGVSFGAHWDLPPNFICQLEGETHWQVYKERCSALIKMDDNPYSPDNEGHNLTVDLDVTLQPGDVMYFPARTYHKPFPGGKRLSMSIPCAY
;
A
#
# COMPACT_ATOMS: atom_id res chain seq x y z
N LEU A 1 0.81 -19.62 -3.20
CA LEU A 1 0.39 -18.29 -2.75
C LEU A 1 0.91 -18.09 -1.36
N ASN A 2 1.78 -17.13 -1.17
CA ASN A 2 2.27 -16.79 0.14
C ASN A 2 1.24 -15.87 0.81
N THR A 3 0.48 -16.42 1.74
CA THR A 3 -0.60 -15.73 2.45
C THR A 3 -0.13 -15.16 3.80
N ASP A 4 1.16 -15.24 4.09
CA ASP A 4 1.72 -14.83 5.38
C ASP A 4 1.94 -13.31 5.52
N GLY A 5 1.53 -12.52 4.53
CA GLY A 5 1.65 -11.06 4.57
C GLY A 5 3.08 -10.53 4.51
N ARG A 6 4.06 -11.39 4.20
CA ARG A 6 5.45 -10.92 4.09
C ARG A 6 5.60 -9.89 2.98
N ARG A 7 6.26 -8.82 3.30
CA ARG A 7 6.66 -7.78 2.38
C ARG A 7 8.15 -7.53 2.48
N LEU A 8 8.74 -7.03 1.42
CA LEU A 8 10.08 -6.50 1.43
C LEU A 8 9.98 -4.99 1.63
N ASP A 9 10.27 -4.53 2.84
CA ASP A 9 10.36 -3.12 3.14
C ASP A 9 11.73 -2.60 2.69
N LEU A 10 11.71 -1.65 1.79
CA LEU A 10 12.90 -1.05 1.20
C LEU A 10 13.16 0.38 1.70
N THR A 11 12.38 0.89 2.64
CA THR A 11 12.44 2.29 3.09
C THR A 11 13.85 2.67 3.53
N GLU A 12 14.40 2.00 4.54
CA GLU A 12 15.76 2.27 5.00
C GLU A 12 16.82 2.00 3.92
N LYS A 13 16.57 0.99 3.11
CA LYS A 13 17.48 0.56 2.06
C LYS A 13 17.41 1.49 0.87
N PHE A 14 16.27 2.11 0.62
CA PHE A 14 16.13 3.13 -0.40
C PHE A 14 16.90 4.42 -0.02
N GLU A 15 16.88 4.83 1.23
CA GLU A 15 17.70 5.92 1.73
C GLU A 15 19.20 5.65 1.50
N VAL A 16 19.66 4.46 1.84
CA VAL A 16 21.03 4.03 1.59
C VAL A 16 21.35 4.01 0.09
N TRP A 17 20.40 3.66 -0.71
CA TRP A 17 20.52 3.62 -2.17
C TRP A 17 20.62 5.02 -2.76
N TYR A 18 19.82 5.93 -2.28
CA TYR A 18 19.84 7.33 -2.69
C TYR A 18 21.18 8.01 -2.33
N GLU A 19 21.83 7.55 -1.27
CA GLU A 19 23.15 8.01 -0.84
C GLU A 19 24.35 7.26 -1.50
N ASP A 20 24.13 6.56 -2.62
CA ASP A 20 25.14 5.72 -3.28
C ASP A 20 25.68 4.54 -2.43
N LYS A 21 24.95 4.13 -1.42
CA LYS A 21 25.30 2.99 -0.58
C LYS A 21 24.46 1.77 -0.95
N PHE A 22 24.85 1.02 -1.95
CA PHE A 22 24.12 -0.13 -2.49
C PHE A 22 24.45 -1.49 -1.84
N PRO A 23 23.98 -1.83 -0.64
CA PRO A 23 24.27 -3.17 -0.10
C PRO A 23 23.23 -4.23 -0.45
N ILE A 24 22.19 -3.95 -1.26
CA ILE A 24 20.97 -4.77 -1.25
C ILE A 24 20.44 -5.19 -2.60
N LYS A 25 21.20 -4.98 -3.62
CA LYS A 25 20.77 -5.34 -4.96
C LYS A 25 20.36 -6.82 -5.04
N GLU A 26 21.11 -7.68 -4.40
CA GLU A 26 20.87 -9.12 -4.36
C GLU A 26 19.59 -9.48 -3.59
N GLU A 27 19.37 -8.91 -2.42
CA GLU A 27 18.16 -9.14 -1.62
C GLU A 27 16.90 -8.61 -2.33
N LEU A 28 17.00 -7.43 -2.95
CA LEU A 28 15.92 -6.87 -3.75
C LEU A 28 15.56 -7.80 -4.91
N PHE A 29 16.56 -8.23 -5.68
CA PHE A 29 16.33 -9.13 -6.81
C PHE A 29 15.79 -10.48 -6.34
N GLN A 30 16.28 -11.00 -5.24
CA GLN A 30 15.74 -12.24 -4.67
C GLN A 30 14.26 -12.06 -4.29
N GLY A 31 13.90 -11.00 -3.57
CA GLY A 31 12.52 -10.73 -3.20
C GLY A 31 11.61 -10.54 -4.44
N ILE A 32 12.10 -9.84 -5.46
CA ILE A 32 11.41 -9.69 -6.75
C ILE A 32 11.20 -11.07 -7.41
N GLU A 33 12.21 -11.91 -7.42
CA GLU A 33 12.15 -13.26 -8.00
C GLU A 33 11.21 -14.18 -7.20
N GLU A 34 11.09 -13.98 -5.91
CA GLU A 34 10.12 -14.68 -5.04
C GLU A 34 8.69 -14.14 -5.19
N GLY A 35 8.49 -13.02 -5.87
CA GLY A 35 7.18 -12.39 -6.08
C GLY A 35 6.66 -11.63 -4.86
N LEU A 36 7.55 -11.21 -3.95
CA LEU A 36 7.17 -10.39 -2.82
C LEU A 36 6.72 -9.00 -3.26
N THR A 37 5.76 -8.43 -2.53
CA THR A 37 5.46 -7.00 -2.61
C THR A 37 6.60 -6.23 -1.93
N PHE A 38 7.17 -5.28 -2.62
CA PHE A 38 8.08 -4.32 -2.00
C PHE A 38 7.34 -3.03 -1.66
N THR A 39 7.82 -2.33 -0.64
CA THR A 39 7.29 -1.04 -0.20
C THR A 39 8.41 -0.02 -0.07
N ILE A 40 8.09 1.25 -0.38
CA ILE A 40 8.94 2.40 -0.06
C ILE A 40 8.01 3.39 0.64
N GLU A 41 8.26 3.65 1.90
CA GLU A 41 7.51 4.62 2.70
C GLU A 41 8.13 6.01 2.55
N GLN A 42 7.36 7.06 2.88
CA GLN A 42 7.82 8.45 2.82
C GLN A 42 8.38 8.87 1.45
N TYR A 43 7.77 8.37 0.39
CA TYR A 43 8.29 8.56 -0.97
C TYR A 43 8.30 10.02 -1.43
N GLY A 44 7.52 10.91 -0.81
CA GLY A 44 7.58 12.36 -1.03
C GLY A 44 8.99 12.90 -0.85
N HIS A 45 9.73 12.43 0.14
CA HIS A 45 11.11 12.88 0.43
C HIS A 45 12.11 12.60 -0.70
N TYR A 46 11.79 11.66 -1.59
CA TYR A 46 12.68 11.24 -2.68
C TYR A 46 12.23 11.72 -4.06
N ASN A 47 11.04 12.35 -4.15
CA ASN A 47 10.47 12.76 -5.43
C ASN A 47 9.72 14.08 -5.30
N ALA A 48 10.32 15.14 -5.82
CA ALA A 48 9.76 16.52 -5.73
C ALA A 48 8.36 16.64 -6.36
N ALA A 49 8.01 15.85 -7.37
CA ALA A 49 6.67 15.89 -7.94
C ALA A 49 5.63 15.24 -7.00
N VAL A 50 6.02 14.20 -6.27
CA VAL A 50 5.18 13.60 -5.24
C VAL A 50 5.07 14.51 -4.04
N ASP A 51 6.17 15.12 -3.59
CA ASP A 51 6.19 16.09 -2.51
C ASP A 51 5.23 17.26 -2.78
N ASN A 52 5.33 17.89 -3.94
CA ASN A 52 4.38 18.93 -4.36
C ASN A 52 2.91 18.43 -4.42
N LEU A 53 2.67 17.18 -4.79
CA LEU A 53 1.33 16.61 -4.76
C LEU A 53 0.80 16.50 -3.33
N LEU A 54 1.64 16.03 -2.40
CA LEU A 54 1.28 15.93 -0.98
C LEU A 54 0.97 17.30 -0.39
N GLU A 55 1.83 18.31 -0.60
CA GLU A 55 1.60 19.70 -0.17
C GLU A 55 0.23 20.23 -0.66
N ASN A 56 -0.11 19.99 -1.92
CA ASN A 56 -1.41 20.42 -2.46
C ASN A 56 -2.61 19.70 -1.82
N ILE A 57 -2.45 18.41 -1.44
CA ILE A 57 -3.48 17.65 -0.73
C ILE A 57 -3.61 18.20 0.69
N GLU A 58 -2.51 18.40 1.38
CA GLU A 58 -2.45 18.95 2.75
C GLU A 58 -3.12 20.32 2.84
N ASP A 59 -2.75 21.23 1.94
CA ASP A 59 -3.35 22.58 1.86
C ASP A 59 -4.85 22.52 1.55
N ARG A 60 -5.29 21.57 0.72
CA ARG A 60 -6.67 21.48 0.29
C ARG A 60 -7.60 20.88 1.34
N TYR A 61 -7.11 19.93 2.11
CA TYR A 61 -7.92 19.10 3.02
C TYR A 61 -7.58 19.31 4.49
N ASP A 62 -6.63 20.18 4.82
CA ASP A 62 -6.18 20.47 6.20
C ASP A 62 -5.80 19.17 6.94
N CYS A 63 -4.93 18.38 6.33
CA CYS A 63 -4.46 17.10 6.83
C CYS A 63 -2.95 16.97 6.68
N ASN A 64 -2.37 15.93 7.28
CA ASN A 64 -0.99 15.53 7.00
C ASN A 64 -1.00 14.31 6.10
N CYS A 65 -0.24 14.36 5.03
CA CYS A 65 -0.13 13.26 4.08
C CYS A 65 1.26 12.62 4.07
N ASP A 66 1.30 11.40 3.62
CA ASP A 66 2.53 10.71 3.24
C ASP A 66 2.27 9.95 1.94
N ALA A 67 3.32 9.47 1.30
CA ALA A 67 3.23 8.61 0.13
C ALA A 67 3.97 7.31 0.35
N HIS A 68 3.31 6.19 0.11
CA HIS A 68 3.90 4.86 0.17
C HIS A 68 3.80 4.20 -1.20
N ILE A 69 4.91 3.71 -1.72
CA ILE A 69 4.95 2.94 -2.97
C ILE A 69 4.83 1.45 -2.65
N PHE A 70 3.98 0.77 -3.39
CA PHE A 70 3.82 -0.69 -3.37
C PHE A 70 4.03 -1.25 -4.75
N GLY A 71 4.91 -2.22 -4.89
CA GLY A 71 5.20 -2.84 -6.18
C GLY A 71 5.32 -4.35 -6.12
N ASN A 72 4.94 -4.98 -7.23
CA ASN A 72 5.21 -6.38 -7.54
C ASN A 72 5.79 -6.48 -8.95
N ALA A 73 6.71 -7.40 -9.15
CA ALA A 73 7.31 -7.63 -10.47
C ALA A 73 6.92 -8.97 -11.10
N LYS A 74 6.20 -9.83 -10.39
CA LYS A 74 5.82 -11.17 -10.86
C LYS A 74 4.30 -11.34 -10.96
N PRO A 75 3.83 -12.15 -11.90
CA PRO A 75 2.46 -12.67 -11.87
C PRO A 75 2.24 -13.45 -10.55
N ASN A 76 1.06 -13.36 -9.99
CA ASN A 76 0.72 -13.96 -8.70
C ASN A 76 1.55 -13.43 -7.52
N GLY A 77 1.95 -12.17 -7.59
CA GLY A 77 2.58 -11.49 -6.46
C GLY A 77 1.74 -11.59 -5.20
N VAL A 78 2.43 -11.62 -4.07
CA VAL A 78 1.80 -11.68 -2.75
C VAL A 78 1.40 -10.29 -2.33
N SER A 79 0.25 -10.17 -1.70
CA SER A 79 -0.19 -8.94 -1.06
C SER A 79 -0.75 -9.24 0.34
N PHE A 80 -1.17 -8.18 1.02
CA PHE A 80 -1.81 -8.31 2.32
C PHE A 80 -3.18 -8.98 2.19
N GLY A 81 -3.58 -9.72 3.20
CA GLY A 81 -4.97 -10.15 3.38
C GLY A 81 -5.93 -8.96 3.52
N ALA A 82 -7.17 -9.24 3.85
CA ALA A 82 -8.10 -8.17 4.20
C ALA A 82 -7.58 -7.46 5.47
N HIS A 83 -7.46 -6.15 5.40
CA HIS A 83 -6.96 -5.31 6.48
C HIS A 83 -7.64 -3.95 6.45
N TRP A 84 -7.31 -3.08 7.38
CA TRP A 84 -7.76 -1.71 7.46
C TRP A 84 -6.61 -0.79 7.86
N ASP A 85 -6.67 0.44 7.39
CA ASP A 85 -5.75 1.50 7.76
C ASP A 85 -6.43 2.52 8.67
N LEU A 86 -5.66 3.11 9.59
CA LEU A 86 -6.19 4.10 10.51
C LEU A 86 -6.65 5.36 9.79
N PRO A 87 -5.86 6.01 8.91
CA PRO A 87 -6.29 7.18 8.16
C PRO A 87 -7.15 6.80 6.94
N PRO A 88 -7.92 7.74 6.40
CA PRO A 88 -8.43 7.63 5.05
C PRO A 88 -7.28 7.59 4.05
N ASN A 89 -7.51 6.99 2.87
CA ASN A 89 -6.42 6.71 1.95
C ASN A 89 -6.84 6.92 0.50
N PHE A 90 -5.96 7.52 -0.30
CA PHE A 90 -6.04 7.51 -1.75
C PHE A 90 -5.10 6.44 -2.30
N ILE A 91 -5.58 5.63 -3.22
CA ILE A 91 -4.77 4.65 -3.95
C ILE A 91 -4.68 5.09 -5.39
N CYS A 92 -3.48 5.41 -5.84
CA CYS A 92 -3.17 5.78 -7.21
C CYS A 92 -2.52 4.58 -7.92
N GLN A 93 -3.11 4.08 -8.98
CA GLN A 93 -2.51 3.04 -9.80
C GLN A 93 -1.55 3.68 -10.80
N LEU A 94 -0.25 3.32 -10.72
CA LEU A 94 0.81 3.93 -11.54
C LEU A 94 1.16 3.06 -12.75
N GLU A 95 1.40 1.76 -12.52
CA GLU A 95 1.71 0.78 -13.57
C GLU A 95 1.02 -0.55 -13.31
N GLY A 96 0.72 -1.29 -14.39
CA GLY A 96 0.01 -2.55 -14.32
C GLY A 96 -1.38 -2.40 -13.74
N GLU A 97 -1.96 -3.46 -13.22
CA GLU A 97 -3.30 -3.43 -12.66
C GLU A 97 -3.35 -4.08 -11.28
N THR A 98 -4.31 -3.65 -10.47
CA THR A 98 -4.58 -4.24 -9.18
C THR A 98 -6.09 -4.37 -9.00
N HIS A 99 -6.55 -5.59 -8.79
CA HIS A 99 -7.92 -5.84 -8.39
C HIS A 99 -8.07 -5.55 -6.88
N TRP A 100 -9.13 -4.85 -6.52
CA TRP A 100 -9.43 -4.45 -5.16
C TRP A 100 -10.81 -4.89 -4.74
N GLN A 101 -10.91 -5.38 -3.51
CA GLN A 101 -12.18 -5.48 -2.79
C GLN A 101 -12.15 -4.50 -1.62
N VAL A 102 -13.14 -3.64 -1.55
CA VAL A 102 -13.41 -2.75 -0.42
C VAL A 102 -14.70 -3.20 0.22
N TYR A 103 -14.73 -3.26 1.53
CA TYR A 103 -15.84 -3.84 2.29
C TYR A 103 -16.69 -2.76 2.96
N LYS A 104 -17.96 -3.08 3.23
CA LYS A 104 -18.89 -2.18 3.94
C LYS A 104 -18.49 -1.94 5.38
N GLU A 105 -17.90 -2.96 5.96
CA GLU A 105 -17.50 -2.98 7.35
C GLU A 105 -16.28 -2.08 7.56
N ARG A 106 -16.28 -1.41 8.71
CA ARG A 106 -15.17 -0.58 9.18
C ARG A 106 -14.74 -1.07 10.55
N CYS A 107 -13.46 -1.05 10.82
CA CYS A 107 -12.95 -1.36 12.13
C CYS A 107 -13.48 -0.33 13.15
N SER A 108 -14.01 -0.80 14.26
CA SER A 108 -14.50 0.05 15.34
C SER A 108 -13.40 0.57 16.26
N ALA A 109 -12.19 -0.02 16.22
CA ALA A 109 -11.08 0.40 17.02
C ALA A 109 -10.63 1.82 16.66
N LEU A 110 -10.53 2.68 17.68
CA LEU A 110 -10.05 4.06 17.52
C LEU A 110 -8.54 4.16 17.57
N ILE A 111 -7.88 3.14 18.11
CA ILE A 111 -6.43 3.05 18.27
C ILE A 111 -6.01 1.70 17.70
N LYS A 112 -4.95 1.73 16.92
CA LYS A 112 -4.29 0.53 16.43
C LYS A 112 -3.68 -0.18 17.65
N MET A 113 -4.32 -1.25 18.12
CA MET A 113 -3.79 -2.08 19.20
C MET A 113 -2.69 -2.98 18.63
N ASP A 114 -1.73 -3.37 19.47
CA ASP A 114 -0.57 -4.20 19.09
C ASP A 114 -0.93 -5.60 18.57
N ASP A 115 -2.20 -5.98 18.65
CA ASP A 115 -2.69 -7.27 18.16
C ASP A 115 -2.89 -7.22 16.64
N ASN A 116 -1.78 -7.02 15.94
CA ASN A 116 -1.61 -7.17 14.51
C ASN A 116 -2.88 -6.85 13.67
N PRO A 117 -3.12 -5.58 13.33
CA PRO A 117 -4.27 -5.19 12.50
C PRO A 117 -4.19 -5.74 11.06
N TYR A 118 -3.06 -6.29 10.69
CA TYR A 118 -2.82 -7.04 9.46
C TYR A 118 -2.98 -8.54 9.65
N SER A 119 -3.63 -8.97 10.76
CA SER A 119 -3.83 -10.39 11.01
C SER A 119 -4.69 -11.00 9.90
N PRO A 120 -4.25 -12.12 9.30
CA PRO A 120 -5.08 -12.93 8.42
C PRO A 120 -6.39 -13.40 9.07
N ASP A 121 -6.46 -13.36 10.42
CA ASP A 121 -7.66 -13.71 11.19
C ASP A 121 -8.83 -12.77 10.91
N ASN A 122 -8.57 -11.58 10.36
CA ASN A 122 -9.63 -10.70 9.84
C ASN A 122 -10.31 -11.27 8.58
N GLU A 123 -9.74 -12.27 7.93
CA GLU A 123 -10.42 -13.00 6.85
C GLU A 123 -11.64 -13.80 7.32
N GLY A 124 -11.75 -14.07 8.62
CA GLY A 124 -12.88 -14.79 9.24
C GLY A 124 -14.07 -13.88 9.61
N HIS A 125 -13.96 -12.57 9.53
CA HIS A 125 -15.09 -11.68 9.73
C HIS A 125 -16.02 -11.76 8.51
N ASN A 126 -17.33 -11.67 8.74
CA ASN A 126 -18.35 -11.64 7.69
C ASN A 126 -18.27 -10.29 6.92
N LEU A 127 -17.17 -10.10 6.19
CA LEU A 127 -16.97 -8.92 5.39
C LEU A 127 -17.85 -8.97 4.15
N THR A 128 -18.60 -7.90 3.92
CA THR A 128 -19.49 -7.73 2.77
C THR A 128 -18.82 -6.84 1.75
N VAL A 129 -18.53 -7.35 0.56
CA VAL A 129 -17.94 -6.55 -0.52
C VAL A 129 -18.90 -5.42 -0.89
N ASP A 130 -18.41 -4.20 -0.88
CA ASP A 130 -19.10 -2.99 -1.31
C ASP A 130 -18.61 -2.52 -2.68
N LEU A 131 -17.30 -2.53 -2.89
CA LEU A 131 -16.67 -2.20 -4.16
C LEU A 131 -15.75 -3.36 -4.58
N ASP A 132 -15.92 -3.81 -5.81
CA ASP A 132 -15.09 -4.83 -6.46
C ASP A 132 -14.63 -4.25 -7.80
N VAL A 133 -13.36 -3.85 -7.87
CA VAL A 133 -12.85 -3.06 -9.00
C VAL A 133 -11.41 -3.39 -9.33
N THR A 134 -11.06 -3.35 -10.60
CA THR A 134 -9.67 -3.41 -11.07
C THR A 134 -9.21 -2.02 -11.48
N LEU A 135 -8.23 -1.47 -10.78
CA LEU A 135 -7.62 -0.20 -11.12
C LEU A 135 -6.61 -0.37 -12.25
N GLN A 136 -6.68 0.53 -13.21
CA GLN A 136 -5.76 0.67 -14.33
C GLN A 136 -4.83 1.88 -14.13
N PRO A 137 -3.67 1.97 -14.81
CA PRO A 137 -2.79 3.13 -14.70
C PRO A 137 -3.53 4.45 -14.93
N GLY A 138 -3.41 5.36 -13.96
CA GLY A 138 -4.10 6.64 -13.91
C GLY A 138 -5.38 6.65 -13.08
N ASP A 139 -5.91 5.49 -12.70
CA ASP A 139 -7.05 5.42 -11.79
C ASP A 139 -6.66 5.80 -10.37
N VAL A 140 -7.60 6.46 -9.69
CA VAL A 140 -7.49 6.80 -8.27
C VAL A 140 -8.73 6.30 -7.54
N MET A 141 -8.52 5.57 -6.47
CA MET A 141 -9.57 5.11 -5.56
C MET A 141 -9.38 5.75 -4.18
N TYR A 142 -10.47 6.12 -3.55
CA TYR A 142 -10.48 6.62 -2.17
C TYR A 142 -11.30 5.68 -1.30
N PHE A 143 -10.84 5.42 -0.10
CA PHE A 143 -11.64 4.80 0.95
C PHE A 143 -11.47 5.52 2.30
N PRO A 144 -12.57 5.61 3.08
CA PRO A 144 -12.54 6.27 4.37
C PRO A 144 -11.64 5.54 5.38
N ALA A 145 -11.27 6.26 6.43
CA ALA A 145 -10.54 5.70 7.58
C ALA A 145 -11.14 4.39 8.09
N ARG A 146 -10.30 3.42 8.41
CA ARG A 146 -10.66 2.13 9.01
C ARG A 146 -11.56 1.23 8.16
N THR A 147 -11.71 1.52 6.88
CA THR A 147 -12.44 0.67 5.95
C THR A 147 -11.64 -0.58 5.63
N TYR A 148 -12.26 -1.76 5.78
CA TYR A 148 -11.61 -3.01 5.37
C TYR A 148 -11.44 -3.04 3.86
N HIS A 149 -10.26 -3.46 3.42
CA HIS A 149 -9.94 -3.57 2.00
C HIS A 149 -8.92 -4.69 1.77
N LYS A 150 -8.87 -5.20 0.54
CA LYS A 150 -7.99 -6.27 0.13
C LYS A 150 -7.50 -6.05 -1.30
N PRO A 151 -6.20 -5.86 -1.52
CA PRO A 151 -5.60 -5.85 -2.84
C PRO A 151 -5.29 -7.27 -3.32
N PHE A 152 -5.52 -7.51 -4.61
CA PHE A 152 -5.18 -8.73 -5.32
C PHE A 152 -4.26 -8.36 -6.49
N PRO A 153 -2.95 -8.37 -6.32
CA PRO A 153 -2.05 -8.05 -7.41
C PRO A 153 -2.13 -9.15 -8.47
N GLY A 154 -2.63 -8.80 -9.63
CA GLY A 154 -2.79 -9.72 -10.77
C GLY A 154 -1.48 -10.02 -11.47
N GLY A 155 -0.47 -9.20 -11.28
CA GLY A 155 0.79 -9.32 -11.98
C GLY A 155 1.77 -8.22 -11.59
N LYS A 156 2.61 -7.84 -12.55
CA LYS A 156 3.51 -6.70 -12.40
C LYS A 156 2.70 -5.42 -12.20
N ARG A 157 2.94 -4.73 -11.08
CA ARG A 157 2.23 -3.50 -10.74
C ARG A 157 3.10 -2.52 -9.98
N LEU A 158 2.69 -1.26 -10.03
CA LEU A 158 3.16 -0.20 -9.15
C LEU A 158 1.95 0.64 -8.73
N SER A 159 1.76 0.80 -7.44
CA SER A 159 0.69 1.62 -6.86
C SER A 159 1.27 2.56 -5.81
N MET A 160 0.67 3.73 -5.67
CA MET A 160 1.00 4.69 -4.62
C MET A 160 -0.22 4.83 -3.69
N SER A 161 0.02 4.68 -2.40
CA SER A 161 -0.94 4.93 -1.33
C SER A 161 -0.63 6.27 -0.69
N ILE A 162 -1.65 7.11 -0.50
CA ILE A 162 -1.52 8.41 0.15
C ILE A 162 -2.48 8.44 1.35
N PRO A 163 -2.01 8.01 2.53
CA PRO A 163 -2.76 8.15 3.77
C PRO A 163 -2.81 9.63 4.17
N CYS A 164 -4.00 10.08 4.60
CA CYS A 164 -4.25 11.47 5.02
C CYS A 164 -4.71 11.48 6.48
N ALA A 165 -3.84 11.91 7.40
CA ALA A 165 -4.13 12.00 8.82
C ALA A 165 -4.66 13.40 9.21
N TYR A 166 -5.71 13.45 10.04
CA TYR A 166 -6.29 14.68 10.58
C TYR A 166 -5.94 14.85 12.06
#